data_e245c8adc47f6f962a4a73cb9f99471c
#
_entry.id   e245c8adc47f6f962a4a73cb9f99471c
#
_cell.length_a   1.000
_cell.length_b   1.000
_cell.length_c   1.000
_cell.angle_alpha   90.00
_cell.angle_beta   90.00
_cell.angle_gamma   90.00
#
_symmetry.space_group_name_H-M   'P 1'
#
loop_
_entity.id
_entity.type
_entity.pdbx_description
1 polymer ?
#
loop_
_entity_poly.entity_id
_entity_poly.type
_entity_poly.pdbx_seq_one_letter_code
_entity_poly.pdbx_strand_id
1 'polypeptide(L)'
;MSSFAQKKKANGRAGGEYVVLASKAVQQDAAWMQVVNALKEKHGAEVFFYEKAPRENLADLQRVKPRYVAIVEKPENLNRDYVIDMHHVSREVDEDIFADFLWGIITGYDANGAMKMLDNSTEPLVIKNAVATITELKSAKWFDRYAWVDDQTLGLWGEKTGKGEAVKTGNVSVDGRLKKLSDMYAACDPDLVVTAWHATEKDLQVRYSTGDIRAKDGKLYFNDHKTKAT
;
A
#
# COMPACT_ATOMS: atom_id res chain seq x y z
N MET A 1 -24.55 14.97 25.92
CA MET A 1 -23.79 14.00 26.69
C MET A 1 -22.58 13.62 25.86
N SER A 2 -21.54 14.32 26.06
CA SER A 2 -20.30 14.09 26.81
C SER A 2 -19.44 12.98 26.20
N SER A 3 -18.51 13.38 25.36
CA SER A 3 -17.07 13.45 25.60
C SER A 3 -16.41 12.11 26.02
N PHE A 4 -15.73 11.50 25.06
CA PHE A 4 -14.61 10.60 25.35
C PHE A 4 -13.43 10.97 24.44
N ALA A 5 -12.83 12.12 24.71
CA ALA A 5 -11.48 12.44 24.27
C ALA A 5 -10.59 12.43 25.51
N GLN A 6 -10.21 11.24 25.98
CA GLN A 6 -9.11 11.13 26.94
C GLN A 6 -7.80 11.13 26.16
N LYS A 7 -7.14 12.29 26.09
CA LYS A 7 -5.72 12.39 25.76
C LYS A 7 -4.92 11.61 26.82
N LYS A 8 -4.48 10.37 26.51
CA LYS A 8 -3.42 9.73 27.27
C LYS A 8 -2.15 10.56 27.09
N LYS A 9 -1.67 11.18 28.18
CA LYS A 9 -0.32 11.74 28.25
C LYS A 9 0.67 10.62 27.94
N ALA A 10 1.43 10.77 26.84
CA ALA A 10 2.56 9.91 26.54
C ALA A 10 3.61 10.09 27.65
N ASN A 11 4.00 8.98 28.27
CA ASN A 11 5.17 8.94 29.17
C ASN A 11 6.41 9.31 28.37
N GLY A 12 7.09 10.40 28.77
CA GLY A 12 8.19 10.98 28.03
C GLY A 12 9.37 10.01 27.89
N ARG A 13 9.61 9.55 26.66
CA ARG A 13 10.95 9.24 26.20
C ARG A 13 11.58 10.57 25.77
N ALA A 14 12.79 10.87 26.28
CA ALA A 14 13.60 12.00 25.86
C ALA A 14 14.24 11.67 24.49
N GLY A 15 13.47 11.75 23.42
CA GLY A 15 13.85 11.54 22.03
C GLY A 15 12.63 11.78 21.18
N GLY A 16 12.78 12.30 19.95
CA GLY A 16 11.66 12.54 19.05
C GLY A 16 10.90 11.24 18.82
N GLU A 17 9.60 11.22 19.04
CA GLU A 17 8.77 10.02 18.87
C GLU A 17 8.72 9.58 17.40
N TYR A 18 8.94 10.53 16.48
CA TYR A 18 8.80 10.34 15.06
C TYR A 18 9.97 10.94 14.28
N VAL A 19 10.54 10.17 13.37
CA VAL A 19 11.61 10.59 12.45
C VAL A 19 11.13 10.45 11.00
N VAL A 20 11.53 11.37 10.16
CA VAL A 20 11.39 11.26 8.70
C VAL A 20 12.79 11.11 8.10
N LEU A 21 13.01 10.03 7.37
CA LEU A 21 14.18 9.84 6.51
C LEU A 21 13.80 10.15 5.07
N ALA A 22 14.64 10.88 4.34
CA ALA A 22 14.43 11.15 2.93
C ALA A 22 15.75 11.20 2.17
N SER A 23 15.76 10.83 0.91
CA SER A 23 16.96 10.97 0.08
C SER A 23 17.23 12.43 -0.28
N LYS A 24 18.47 12.74 -0.66
CA LYS A 24 18.79 14.05 -1.24
C LYS A 24 18.06 14.30 -2.57
N ALA A 25 17.73 13.27 -3.33
CA ALA A 25 16.90 13.40 -4.51
C ALA A 25 15.49 13.91 -4.18
N VAL A 26 14.92 13.48 -3.05
CA VAL A 26 13.68 14.04 -2.49
C VAL A 26 13.90 15.47 -2.01
N GLN A 27 15.00 15.75 -1.32
CA GLN A 27 15.33 17.09 -0.79
C GLN A 27 15.44 18.15 -1.89
N GLN A 28 15.92 17.76 -3.06
CA GLN A 28 16.10 18.65 -4.23
C GLN A 28 14.82 18.84 -5.05
N ASP A 29 13.75 18.14 -4.72
CA ASP A 29 12.47 18.20 -5.42
C ASP A 29 11.41 18.88 -4.56
N ALA A 30 10.98 20.07 -4.99
CA ALA A 30 10.04 20.89 -4.21
C ALA A 30 8.70 20.20 -3.94
N ALA A 31 8.19 19.39 -4.89
CA ALA A 31 6.93 18.68 -4.71
C ALA A 31 7.06 17.55 -3.67
N TRP A 32 8.17 16.80 -3.72
CA TRP A 32 8.45 15.75 -2.73
C TRP A 32 8.79 16.32 -1.35
N MET A 33 9.42 17.50 -1.29
CA MET A 33 9.65 18.19 -0.03
C MET A 33 8.35 18.62 0.66
N GLN A 34 7.26 18.86 -0.07
CA GLN A 34 5.95 19.09 0.55
C GLN A 34 5.48 17.87 1.35
N VAL A 35 5.72 16.65 0.86
CA VAL A 35 5.40 15.40 1.58
C VAL A 35 6.22 15.31 2.88
N VAL A 36 7.52 15.57 2.81
CA VAL A 36 8.41 15.61 4.00
C VAL A 36 7.92 16.63 5.02
N ASN A 37 7.61 17.85 4.57
CA ASN A 37 7.14 18.93 5.44
C ASN A 37 5.78 18.61 6.09
N ALA A 38 4.86 18.01 5.34
CA ALA A 38 3.57 17.59 5.87
C ALA A 38 3.72 16.54 6.99
N LEU A 39 4.61 15.56 6.82
CA LEU A 39 4.94 14.59 7.88
C LEU A 39 5.59 15.26 9.09
N LYS A 40 6.55 16.16 8.85
CA LYS A 40 7.21 16.91 9.90
C LYS A 40 6.21 17.71 10.75
N GLU A 41 5.32 18.43 10.10
CA GLU A 41 4.29 19.23 10.79
C GLU A 41 3.29 18.35 11.53
N LYS A 42 2.79 17.30 10.88
CA LYS A 42 1.78 16.41 11.44
C LYS A 42 2.25 15.69 12.71
N HIS A 43 3.52 15.28 12.74
CA HIS A 43 4.08 14.44 13.81
C HIS A 43 5.13 15.14 14.68
N GLY A 44 5.49 16.39 14.39
CA GLY A 44 6.59 17.08 15.06
C GLY A 44 7.94 16.35 14.84
N ALA A 45 8.12 15.78 13.66
CA ALA A 45 9.23 14.87 13.37
C ALA A 45 10.56 15.60 13.21
N GLU A 46 11.66 14.93 13.63
CA GLU A 46 13.01 15.25 13.14
C GLU A 46 13.17 14.70 11.72
N VAL A 47 13.89 15.44 10.85
CA VAL A 47 14.08 15.06 9.45
C VAL A 47 15.57 14.89 9.19
N PHE A 48 15.96 13.74 8.64
CA PHE A 48 17.33 13.46 8.23
C PHE A 48 17.37 13.09 6.75
N PHE A 49 18.44 13.50 6.07
CA PHE A 49 18.65 13.24 4.67
C PHE A 49 19.86 12.33 4.46
N TYR A 50 19.73 11.36 3.55
CA TYR A 50 20.80 10.47 3.11
C TYR A 50 21.09 10.66 1.62
N GLU A 51 22.29 10.28 1.20
CA GLU A 51 22.71 10.35 -0.21
C GLU A 51 22.30 9.09 -0.97
N LYS A 52 22.65 7.92 -0.44
CA LYS A 52 22.49 6.62 -1.11
C LYS A 52 21.50 5.69 -0.41
N ALA A 53 21.53 5.64 0.92
CA ALA A 53 20.73 4.69 1.67
C ALA A 53 20.40 5.21 3.09
N PRO A 54 19.26 4.83 3.66
CA PRO A 54 18.85 5.20 5.02
C PRO A 54 19.87 4.87 6.09
N ARG A 55 20.72 3.86 5.87
CA ARG A 55 21.80 3.44 6.78
C ARG A 55 22.78 4.58 7.12
N GLU A 56 22.95 5.55 6.25
CA GLU A 56 23.81 6.72 6.50
C GLU A 56 23.37 7.51 7.74
N ASN A 57 22.08 7.40 8.11
CA ASN A 57 21.52 8.07 9.29
C ASN A 57 21.44 7.16 10.54
N LEU A 58 22.13 6.00 10.55
CA LEU A 58 22.08 5.08 11.70
C LEU A 58 22.50 5.76 13.00
N ALA A 59 23.56 6.58 13.00
CA ALA A 59 24.01 7.31 14.19
C ALA A 59 22.95 8.32 14.70
N ASP A 60 22.21 8.96 13.80
CA ASP A 60 21.09 9.83 14.18
C ASP A 60 19.95 9.03 14.79
N LEU A 61 19.60 7.88 14.21
CA LEU A 61 18.60 6.98 14.76
C LEU A 61 18.98 6.45 16.14
N GLN A 62 20.25 6.08 16.35
CA GLN A 62 20.79 5.68 17.64
C GLN A 62 20.73 6.80 18.69
N ARG A 63 20.95 8.05 18.27
CA ARG A 63 20.83 9.24 19.12
C ARG A 63 19.39 9.54 19.51
N VAL A 64 18.47 9.51 18.52
CA VAL A 64 17.06 9.89 18.71
C VAL A 64 16.25 8.77 19.35
N LYS A 65 16.55 7.50 19.01
CA LYS A 65 15.79 6.31 19.39
C LYS A 65 14.29 6.47 19.14
N PRO A 66 13.90 6.71 17.89
CA PRO A 66 12.49 6.99 17.55
C PRO A 66 11.62 5.77 17.80
N ARG A 67 10.33 5.99 17.98
CA ARG A 67 9.32 4.92 17.94
C ARG A 67 8.81 4.66 16.53
N TYR A 68 8.75 5.70 15.72
CA TYR A 68 8.25 5.64 14.34
C TYR A 68 9.23 6.31 13.39
N VAL A 69 9.44 5.66 12.24
CA VAL A 69 10.26 6.19 11.15
C VAL A 69 9.45 6.15 9.85
N ALA A 70 9.18 7.30 9.27
CA ALA A 70 8.66 7.38 7.90
C ALA A 70 9.82 7.61 6.94
N ILE A 71 9.83 6.89 5.84
CA ILE A 71 10.79 7.05 4.76
C ILE A 71 10.06 7.69 3.59
N VAL A 72 10.48 8.87 3.16
CA VAL A 72 9.97 9.49 1.94
C VAL A 72 10.97 9.25 0.82
N GLU A 73 10.55 8.44 -0.17
CA GLU A 73 11.45 8.09 -1.28
C GLU A 73 10.69 8.01 -2.60
N LYS A 74 11.38 8.36 -3.68
CA LYS A 74 10.87 8.23 -5.05
C LYS A 74 10.80 6.76 -5.46
N PRO A 75 9.77 6.34 -6.22
CA PRO A 75 9.55 4.94 -6.53
C PRO A 75 10.69 4.28 -7.32
N GLU A 76 11.41 5.03 -8.15
CA GLU A 76 12.55 4.53 -8.91
C GLU A 76 13.73 4.08 -8.04
N ASN A 77 13.85 4.58 -6.83
CA ASN A 77 14.92 4.22 -5.89
C ASN A 77 14.53 3.06 -4.97
N LEU A 78 13.26 2.67 -4.94
CA LEU A 78 12.75 1.60 -4.11
C LEU A 78 12.89 0.26 -4.81
N ASN A 79 13.68 -0.63 -4.22
CA ASN A 79 13.87 -1.99 -4.67
C ASN A 79 13.98 -2.94 -3.48
N ARG A 80 14.16 -4.22 -3.76
CA ARG A 80 14.27 -5.26 -2.72
C ARG A 80 15.42 -5.00 -1.75
N ASP A 81 16.58 -4.62 -2.27
CA ASP A 81 17.78 -4.41 -1.45
C ASP A 81 17.63 -3.22 -0.51
N TYR A 82 16.96 -2.16 -0.98
CA TYR A 82 16.60 -1.02 -0.15
C TYR A 82 15.72 -1.43 1.06
N VAL A 83 14.70 -2.25 0.83
CA VAL A 83 13.81 -2.73 1.90
C VAL A 83 14.56 -3.64 2.86
N ILE A 84 15.43 -4.52 2.35
CA ILE A 84 16.27 -5.40 3.18
C ILE A 84 17.23 -4.57 4.04
N ASP A 85 17.92 -3.59 3.46
CA ASP A 85 18.83 -2.73 4.21
C ASP A 85 18.12 -1.96 5.31
N MET A 86 16.94 -1.38 5.01
CA MET A 86 16.13 -0.70 6.02
C MET A 86 15.67 -1.63 7.15
N HIS A 87 15.36 -2.88 6.82
CA HIS A 87 15.04 -3.89 7.82
C HIS A 87 16.24 -4.20 8.74
N HIS A 88 17.45 -4.23 8.22
CA HIS A 88 18.67 -4.33 9.03
C HIS A 88 18.88 -3.09 9.90
N VAL A 89 18.77 -1.90 9.32
CA VAL A 89 18.90 -0.62 10.05
C VAL A 89 17.94 -0.56 11.24
N SER A 90 16.71 -1.09 11.07
CA SER A 90 15.73 -1.07 12.16
C SER A 90 16.08 -1.94 13.37
N ARG A 91 17.14 -2.75 13.31
CA ARG A 91 17.63 -3.65 14.35
C ARG A 91 19.02 -3.30 14.86
N GLU A 92 19.57 -2.19 14.43
CA GLU A 92 20.96 -1.79 14.73
C GLU A 92 21.00 -0.52 15.59
N VAL A 93 19.86 -0.08 16.10
CA VAL A 93 19.80 1.13 16.95
C VAL A 93 20.28 0.84 18.35
N ASP A 94 20.06 -0.37 18.85
CA ASP A 94 20.65 -0.85 20.10
C ASP A 94 21.36 -2.23 19.94
N GLU A 95 21.66 -2.92 21.02
CA GLU A 95 22.48 -4.14 21.00
C GLU A 95 21.65 -5.43 20.90
N ASP A 96 20.32 -5.34 20.92
CA ASP A 96 19.47 -6.53 20.82
C ASP A 96 19.14 -6.89 19.37
N ILE A 97 18.46 -8.03 19.16
CA ILE A 97 18.14 -8.56 17.83
C ILE A 97 16.77 -8.13 17.30
N PHE A 98 16.01 -7.39 18.09
CA PHE A 98 14.66 -6.99 17.74
C PHE A 98 14.64 -5.66 16.96
N ALA A 99 13.51 -5.35 16.36
CA ALA A 99 13.34 -4.07 15.69
C ALA A 99 13.06 -2.96 16.72
N ASP A 100 13.87 -1.90 16.68
CA ASP A 100 13.86 -0.78 17.62
C ASP A 100 12.75 0.22 17.38
N PHE A 101 12.24 0.27 16.15
CA PHE A 101 11.19 1.19 15.72
C PHE A 101 10.29 0.58 14.67
N LEU A 102 9.07 1.09 14.57
CA LEU A 102 8.15 0.80 13.47
C LEU A 102 8.44 1.76 12.32
N TRP A 103 8.56 1.21 11.12
CA TRP A 103 8.84 2.02 9.93
C TRP A 103 7.90 1.74 8.77
N GLY A 104 7.77 2.72 7.89
CA GLY A 104 6.98 2.62 6.66
C GLY A 104 7.49 3.55 5.59
N ILE A 105 7.21 3.20 4.34
CA ILE A 105 7.60 3.98 3.16
C ILE A 105 6.41 4.80 2.69
N ILE A 106 6.62 6.09 2.55
CA ILE A 106 5.71 7.04 1.92
C ILE A 106 6.24 7.31 0.54
N THR A 107 5.55 6.80 -0.45
CA THR A 107 5.90 6.91 -1.86
C THR A 107 4.62 6.97 -2.70
N GLY A 108 4.74 7.08 -4.00
CA GLY A 108 3.62 7.08 -4.95
C GLY A 108 4.16 7.12 -6.35
N TYR A 109 3.29 7.08 -7.34
CA TYR A 109 3.68 7.31 -8.72
C TYR A 109 4.37 8.69 -8.90
N ASP A 110 3.89 9.68 -8.15
CA ASP A 110 4.44 11.02 -8.02
C ASP A 110 4.24 11.56 -6.60
N ALA A 111 4.71 12.78 -6.33
CA ALA A 111 4.56 13.43 -5.03
C ALA A 111 3.08 13.67 -4.65
N ASN A 112 2.18 13.86 -5.61
CA ASN A 112 0.75 14.00 -5.34
C ASN A 112 0.15 12.67 -4.84
N GLY A 113 0.58 11.55 -5.43
CA GLY A 113 0.21 10.21 -4.96
C GLY A 113 0.69 9.96 -3.53
N ALA A 114 1.93 10.31 -3.21
CA ALA A 114 2.48 10.23 -1.85
C ALA A 114 1.74 11.15 -0.87
N MET A 115 1.37 12.37 -1.28
CA MET A 115 0.61 13.29 -0.45
C MET A 115 -0.78 12.75 -0.11
N LYS A 116 -1.47 12.12 -1.05
CA LYS A 116 -2.77 11.49 -0.81
C LYS A 116 -2.73 10.41 0.28
N MET A 117 -1.61 9.70 0.43
CA MET A 117 -1.46 8.74 1.53
C MET A 117 -1.50 9.43 2.91
N LEU A 118 -1.00 10.66 3.01
CA LEU A 118 -1.01 11.44 4.24
C LEU A 118 -2.40 12.01 4.54
N ASP A 119 -3.10 12.50 3.54
CA ASP A 119 -4.44 13.07 3.67
C ASP A 119 -5.45 12.01 4.12
N ASN A 120 -5.39 10.82 3.54
CA ASN A 120 -6.27 9.69 3.88
C ASN A 120 -6.10 9.20 5.33
N SER A 121 -5.08 9.64 6.05
CA SER A 121 -4.84 9.23 7.43
C SER A 121 -5.59 10.06 8.47
N THR A 122 -6.34 11.08 8.09
CA THR A 122 -7.10 11.95 9.00
C THR A 122 -8.51 11.45 9.25
N GLU A 123 -9.13 10.81 8.25
CA GLU A 123 -10.46 10.24 8.34
C GLU A 123 -10.44 8.72 8.15
N PRO A 124 -11.33 7.97 8.79
CA PRO A 124 -11.42 6.52 8.57
C PRO A 124 -11.72 6.21 7.10
N LEU A 125 -10.93 5.35 6.49
CA LEU A 125 -11.21 4.83 5.15
C LEU A 125 -12.51 4.00 5.19
N VAL A 126 -13.50 4.42 4.43
CA VAL A 126 -14.78 3.70 4.30
C VAL A 126 -14.74 2.86 3.04
N ILE A 127 -14.60 1.55 3.20
CA ILE A 127 -14.60 0.57 2.10
C ILE A 127 -16.02 0.03 1.94
N LYS A 128 -16.68 0.32 0.81
CA LYS A 128 -18.03 -0.14 0.49
C LYS A 128 -18.04 -1.21 -0.59
N ASN A 129 -17.13 -1.12 -1.54
CA ASN A 129 -17.07 -1.97 -2.71
C ASN A 129 -15.74 -2.70 -2.75
N ALA A 130 -15.74 -3.99 -3.09
CA ALA A 130 -14.51 -4.74 -3.24
C ALA A 130 -14.55 -5.71 -4.42
N VAL A 131 -13.36 -5.92 -5.01
CA VAL A 131 -13.13 -6.96 -6.02
C VAL A 131 -12.01 -7.86 -5.54
N ALA A 132 -12.17 -9.17 -5.71
CA ALA A 132 -11.20 -10.16 -5.26
C ALA A 132 -10.86 -11.19 -6.33
N THR A 133 -9.67 -11.77 -6.22
CA THR A 133 -9.24 -12.94 -7.01
C THR A 133 -9.29 -14.25 -6.20
N ILE A 134 -9.95 -14.21 -5.06
CA ILE A 134 -10.15 -15.36 -4.17
C ILE A 134 -11.63 -15.51 -3.83
N THR A 135 -12.04 -16.76 -3.62
CA THR A 135 -13.40 -17.07 -3.18
C THR A 135 -13.52 -16.89 -1.68
N GLU A 136 -14.11 -15.80 -1.27
CA GLU A 136 -14.46 -15.57 0.13
C GLU A 136 -15.91 -15.08 0.23
N LEU A 137 -16.82 -16.00 0.02
CA LEU A 137 -18.28 -15.73 0.00
C LEU A 137 -18.80 -15.07 1.27
N LYS A 138 -18.19 -15.39 2.43
CA LYS A 138 -18.59 -14.80 3.70
C LYS A 138 -18.29 -13.31 3.77
N SER A 139 -17.29 -12.85 3.07
CA SER A 139 -16.90 -11.43 3.01
C SER A 139 -17.92 -10.58 2.25
N ALA A 140 -18.70 -11.17 1.35
CA ALA A 140 -19.69 -10.43 0.55
C ALA A 140 -20.71 -9.66 1.39
N LYS A 141 -20.99 -10.14 2.63
CA LYS A 141 -21.92 -9.46 3.55
C LYS A 141 -21.43 -8.09 4.05
N TRP A 142 -20.12 -7.85 4.01
CA TRP A 142 -19.52 -6.62 4.53
C TRP A 142 -19.50 -5.48 3.53
N PHE A 143 -19.69 -5.80 2.23
CA PHE A 143 -19.62 -4.83 1.16
C PHE A 143 -21.00 -4.55 0.56
N ASP A 144 -21.20 -3.35 0.05
CA ASP A 144 -22.39 -2.99 -0.72
C ASP A 144 -22.34 -3.68 -2.08
N ARG A 145 -21.17 -3.62 -2.76
CA ARG A 145 -20.87 -4.38 -3.98
C ARG A 145 -19.66 -5.27 -3.73
N TYR A 146 -19.70 -6.48 -4.20
CA TYR A 146 -18.59 -7.42 -4.08
C TYR A 146 -18.55 -8.34 -5.29
N ALA A 147 -17.40 -8.39 -5.94
CA ALA A 147 -17.21 -9.28 -7.09
C ALA A 147 -15.90 -10.04 -6.94
N TRP A 148 -15.85 -11.27 -7.46
CA TRP A 148 -14.66 -12.09 -7.45
C TRP A 148 -14.62 -13.06 -8.62
N VAL A 149 -13.40 -13.38 -9.07
CA VAL A 149 -13.12 -14.50 -9.96
C VAL A 149 -12.12 -15.40 -9.26
N ASP A 150 -12.55 -16.62 -8.94
CA ASP A 150 -11.70 -17.59 -8.26
C ASP A 150 -10.71 -18.22 -9.21
N ASP A 151 -9.43 -17.98 -8.95
CA ASP A 151 -8.35 -18.57 -9.71
C ASP A 151 -8.12 -20.04 -9.34
N GLN A 152 -8.43 -20.45 -8.11
CA GLN A 152 -8.23 -21.84 -7.66
C GLN A 152 -9.21 -22.79 -8.31
N THR A 153 -10.46 -22.37 -8.48
CA THR A 153 -11.52 -23.17 -9.10
C THR A 153 -11.64 -22.92 -10.63
N LEU A 154 -10.64 -22.27 -11.21
CA LEU A 154 -10.49 -22.10 -12.66
C LEU A 154 -11.69 -21.46 -13.35
N GLY A 155 -12.18 -20.38 -12.80
CA GLY A 155 -13.21 -19.57 -13.47
C GLY A 155 -14.55 -19.52 -12.78
N LEU A 156 -14.66 -20.08 -11.58
CA LEU A 156 -15.81 -19.77 -10.73
C LEU A 156 -15.78 -18.27 -10.41
N TRP A 157 -16.91 -17.60 -10.60
CA TRP A 157 -17.04 -16.20 -10.26
C TRP A 157 -18.30 -15.95 -9.43
N GLY A 158 -18.31 -14.86 -8.67
CA GLY A 158 -19.47 -14.38 -7.95
C GLY A 158 -19.56 -12.86 -7.96
N GLU A 159 -20.77 -12.36 -7.89
CA GLU A 159 -21.06 -10.94 -7.95
C GLU A 159 -22.26 -10.58 -7.08
N LYS A 160 -22.09 -9.55 -6.26
CA LYS A 160 -23.15 -8.87 -5.52
C LYS A 160 -23.16 -7.42 -5.97
N THR A 161 -24.25 -6.96 -6.55
CA THR A 161 -24.34 -5.66 -7.25
C THR A 161 -24.92 -4.55 -6.38
N GLY A 162 -25.44 -4.86 -5.20
CA GLY A 162 -26.00 -3.87 -4.28
C GLY A 162 -26.10 -4.34 -2.84
N LYS A 163 -26.30 -3.40 -1.94
CA LYS A 163 -26.49 -3.66 -0.51
C LYS A 163 -27.72 -4.57 -0.28
N GLY A 164 -27.49 -5.65 0.48
CA GLY A 164 -28.55 -6.60 0.80
C GLY A 164 -28.90 -7.58 -0.33
N GLU A 165 -28.30 -7.47 -1.50
CA GLU A 165 -28.52 -8.43 -2.60
C GLU A 165 -27.81 -9.77 -2.34
N ALA A 166 -28.35 -10.82 -2.92
CA ALA A 166 -27.72 -12.13 -2.95
C ALA A 166 -26.56 -12.18 -3.93
N VAL A 167 -25.55 -12.99 -3.64
CA VAL A 167 -24.44 -13.23 -4.56
C VAL A 167 -24.92 -14.11 -5.71
N LYS A 168 -24.77 -13.64 -6.94
CA LYS A 168 -24.92 -14.43 -8.16
C LYS A 168 -23.60 -15.10 -8.46
N THR A 169 -23.60 -16.37 -8.86
CA THR A 169 -22.41 -17.14 -9.19
C THR A 169 -22.51 -17.73 -10.59
N GLY A 170 -21.37 -18.03 -11.18
CA GLY A 170 -21.30 -18.67 -12.49
C GLY A 170 -19.88 -19.12 -12.81
N ASN A 171 -19.69 -19.62 -14.01
CA ASN A 171 -18.39 -20.06 -14.50
C ASN A 171 -18.00 -19.30 -15.77
N VAL A 172 -16.72 -19.09 -15.94
CA VAL A 172 -16.12 -18.53 -17.16
C VAL A 172 -14.94 -19.43 -17.58
N SER A 173 -14.67 -19.50 -18.87
CA SER A 173 -13.51 -20.25 -19.36
C SER A 173 -12.21 -19.70 -18.81
N VAL A 174 -11.17 -20.54 -18.77
CA VAL A 174 -9.83 -20.14 -18.34
C VAL A 174 -9.36 -18.88 -19.07
N ASP A 175 -9.60 -18.82 -20.36
CA ASP A 175 -9.21 -17.69 -21.22
C ASP A 175 -10.06 -16.44 -20.98
N GLY A 176 -11.29 -16.60 -20.53
CA GLY A 176 -12.20 -15.48 -20.26
C GLY A 176 -12.09 -14.86 -18.85
N ARG A 177 -11.27 -15.43 -17.97
CA ARG A 177 -11.19 -14.99 -16.56
C ARG A 177 -10.73 -13.55 -16.39
N LEU A 178 -9.68 -13.19 -17.09
CA LEU A 178 -9.13 -11.84 -16.97
C LEU A 178 -10.12 -10.80 -17.50
N LYS A 179 -10.76 -11.09 -18.63
CA LYS A 179 -11.83 -10.21 -19.14
C LYS A 179 -12.99 -10.12 -18.15
N LYS A 180 -13.44 -11.24 -17.60
CA LYS A 180 -14.52 -11.24 -16.60
C LYS A 180 -14.16 -10.41 -15.38
N LEU A 181 -12.93 -10.54 -14.88
CA LEU A 181 -12.42 -9.74 -13.76
C LEU A 181 -12.37 -8.25 -14.10
N SER A 182 -11.89 -7.90 -15.29
CA SER A 182 -11.86 -6.52 -15.78
C SER A 182 -13.26 -5.92 -15.89
N ASP A 183 -14.22 -6.65 -16.42
CA ASP A 183 -15.61 -6.21 -16.54
C ASP A 183 -16.23 -5.99 -15.14
N MET A 184 -15.96 -6.91 -14.20
CA MET A 184 -16.43 -6.79 -12.82
C MET A 184 -15.78 -5.63 -12.10
N TYR A 185 -14.47 -5.42 -12.29
CA TYR A 185 -13.75 -4.28 -11.72
C TYR A 185 -14.38 -2.96 -12.17
N ALA A 186 -14.62 -2.81 -13.48
CA ALA A 186 -15.24 -1.62 -14.05
C ALA A 186 -16.67 -1.41 -13.53
N ALA A 187 -17.46 -2.48 -13.39
CA ALA A 187 -18.85 -2.40 -12.92
C ALA A 187 -18.94 -2.16 -11.39
N CYS A 188 -18.02 -2.73 -10.62
CA CYS A 188 -18.00 -2.62 -9.17
C CYS A 188 -17.50 -1.27 -8.68
N ASP A 189 -16.57 -0.65 -9.42
CA ASP A 189 -15.83 0.57 -8.99
C ASP A 189 -15.32 0.40 -7.55
N PRO A 190 -14.35 -0.50 -7.33
CA PRO A 190 -14.00 -0.96 -6.00
C PRO A 190 -13.14 0.05 -5.23
N ASP A 191 -13.41 0.19 -3.93
CA ASP A 191 -12.55 0.86 -2.96
C ASP A 191 -11.38 -0.03 -2.52
N LEU A 192 -11.54 -1.37 -2.68
CA LEU A 192 -10.56 -2.38 -2.28
C LEU A 192 -10.43 -3.47 -3.34
N VAL A 193 -9.18 -3.77 -3.70
CA VAL A 193 -8.84 -4.95 -4.52
C VAL A 193 -8.02 -5.92 -3.69
N VAL A 194 -8.49 -7.17 -3.59
CA VAL A 194 -7.81 -8.25 -2.86
C VAL A 194 -7.31 -9.30 -3.84
N THR A 195 -6.02 -9.54 -3.86
CA THR A 195 -5.41 -10.53 -4.76
C THR A 195 -4.68 -11.62 -3.98
N ALA A 196 -4.71 -12.85 -4.51
CA ALA A 196 -3.94 -13.98 -4.01
C ALA A 196 -3.15 -14.66 -5.14
N TRP A 197 -2.74 -13.91 -6.13
CA TRP A 197 -1.94 -14.37 -7.26
C TRP A 197 -0.45 -14.20 -7.01
N HIS A 198 0.37 -14.87 -7.81
CA HIS A 198 1.78 -14.55 -7.86
C HIS A 198 1.96 -13.12 -8.35
N ALA A 199 2.96 -12.44 -7.81
CA ALA A 199 3.25 -11.07 -8.16
C ALA A 199 4.76 -10.88 -8.38
N THR A 200 5.09 -9.94 -9.24
CA THR A 200 6.43 -9.32 -9.29
C THR A 200 6.32 -7.91 -8.73
N GLU A 201 7.42 -7.19 -8.68
CA GLU A 201 7.42 -5.77 -8.32
C GLU A 201 6.69 -4.86 -9.32
N LYS A 202 6.27 -5.40 -10.47
CA LYS A 202 5.66 -4.64 -11.58
C LYS A 202 4.26 -5.11 -11.95
N ASP A 203 3.91 -6.34 -11.64
CA ASP A 203 2.65 -6.92 -12.08
C ASP A 203 2.09 -7.97 -11.11
N LEU A 204 0.78 -8.22 -11.22
CA LEU A 204 0.07 -9.33 -10.62
C LEU A 204 -0.17 -10.37 -11.70
N GLN A 205 0.47 -11.53 -11.59
CA GLN A 205 0.38 -12.59 -12.60
C GLN A 205 -0.88 -13.43 -12.41
N VAL A 206 -1.68 -13.52 -13.43
CA VAL A 206 -2.80 -14.46 -13.46
C VAL A 206 -2.26 -15.87 -13.61
N ARG A 207 -2.78 -16.79 -12.80
CA ARG A 207 -2.41 -18.20 -12.86
C ARG A 207 -2.56 -18.74 -14.29
N TYR A 208 -1.66 -19.65 -14.66
CA TYR A 208 -1.59 -20.26 -16.00
C TYR A 208 -1.18 -19.31 -17.14
N SER A 209 -0.50 -18.22 -16.82
CA SER A 209 0.08 -17.30 -17.81
C SER A 209 -0.93 -16.80 -18.86
N THR A 210 -2.20 -16.66 -18.47
CA THR A 210 -3.23 -16.14 -19.38
C THR A 210 -3.26 -14.62 -19.43
N GLY A 211 -2.59 -13.96 -18.50
CA GLY A 211 -2.51 -12.49 -18.48
C GLY A 211 -1.86 -11.95 -17.21
N ASP A 212 -1.83 -10.65 -17.12
CA ASP A 212 -1.37 -9.92 -15.95
C ASP A 212 -2.20 -8.66 -15.69
N ILE A 213 -2.07 -8.12 -14.48
CA ILE A 213 -2.60 -6.81 -14.09
C ILE A 213 -1.42 -5.93 -13.74
N ARG A 214 -1.31 -4.78 -14.38
CA ARG A 214 -0.24 -3.79 -14.15
C ARG A 214 -0.79 -2.48 -13.68
N ALA A 215 -0.14 -1.90 -12.70
CA ALA A 215 -0.36 -0.50 -12.34
C ALA A 215 0.55 0.39 -13.22
N LYS A 216 -0.04 1.35 -13.90
CA LYS A 216 0.69 2.34 -14.69
C LYS A 216 -0.09 3.65 -14.67
N ASP A 217 0.61 4.77 -14.47
CA ASP A 217 0.02 6.11 -14.48
C ASP A 217 -1.21 6.24 -13.53
N GLY A 218 -1.15 5.58 -12.38
CA GLY A 218 -2.25 5.57 -11.41
C GLY A 218 -3.48 4.77 -11.84
N LYS A 219 -3.40 3.94 -12.88
CA LYS A 219 -4.48 3.10 -13.40
C LYS A 219 -4.08 1.64 -13.39
N LEU A 220 -5.08 0.76 -13.32
CA LEU A 220 -4.89 -0.68 -13.51
C LEU A 220 -5.17 -1.06 -14.96
N TYR A 221 -4.25 -1.81 -15.55
CA TYR A 221 -4.36 -2.37 -16.88
C TYR A 221 -4.44 -3.88 -16.78
N PHE A 222 -5.47 -4.45 -17.42
CA PHE A 222 -5.70 -5.90 -17.50
C PHE A 222 -5.21 -6.37 -18.86
N ASN A 223 -4.07 -7.06 -18.89
CA ASN A 223 -3.44 -7.52 -20.13
C ASN A 223 -3.71 -9.01 -20.34
N ASP A 224 -4.39 -9.34 -21.42
CA ASP A 224 -4.57 -10.72 -21.85
C ASP A 224 -3.39 -11.10 -22.78
N HIS A 225 -2.63 -12.14 -22.43
CA HIS A 225 -1.47 -12.57 -23.22
C HIS A 225 -1.84 -13.27 -24.52
N LYS A 226 -3.09 -13.69 -24.71
CA LYS A 226 -3.57 -14.32 -25.96
C LYS A 226 -4.02 -13.33 -26.99
N THR A 227 -4.64 -12.25 -26.56
CA THR A 227 -4.94 -11.14 -27.45
C THR A 227 -3.71 -10.23 -27.45
N LYS A 228 -2.76 -10.49 -28.38
CA LYS A 228 -1.75 -9.47 -28.68
C LYS A 228 -2.50 -8.18 -28.96
N ALA A 229 -2.31 -7.19 -28.11
CA ALA A 229 -2.82 -5.85 -28.36
C ALA A 229 -2.37 -5.43 -29.76
N THR A 230 -3.31 -5.29 -30.65
CA THR A 230 -3.13 -4.58 -31.89
C THR A 230 -3.04 -3.09 -31.61
#